data_dbde82b42fcd7d8f63874c22f6590c71
#
_entry.id   dbde82b42fcd7d8f63874c22f6590c71
#
_cell.length_a   1.000
_cell.length_b   1.000
_cell.length_c   1.000
_cell.angle_alpha   90.00
_cell.angle_beta   90.00
_cell.angle_gamma   90.00
#
_symmetry.space_group_name_H-M   'P 1'
#
loop_
_entity.id
_entity.type
_entity.pdbx_description
1 polymer ?
#
loop_
_entity_poly.entity_id
_entity_poly.type
_entity_poly.pdbx_seq_one_letter_code
_entity_poly.pdbx_strand_id
1 'polypeptide(L)'
;MLRRATVAPDARFVIARPALRAWGAAVAKIETLSLADALAIAAAMALPWSTSVTSILIAVWLIACLPTLDLARLRQECTTPTGGLSCLLWALCALGVLWADAPWADRLVALGKFHKLLLIPVLIAQFRSSRNGWKVVAGLLLSCTVLLVLSLASARWPEVAWWRPNNPGVPFRNQDSQSVEFTVCMFGLCCLAIDAWRQKRLQWAFSSAALAMAFLADILYVATSRAQLMVVAMLTVFLGLKKFGWKGGSLGLITVLLVAFSAWSTSPYLRNRIDHAVWELDRYEANNGATS
;
A
#
# COMPACT_ATOMS: atom_id res chain seq x y z
N MET A 1 -46.92 18.68 -2.39
CA MET A 1 -46.05 18.32 -3.54
C MET A 1 -44.62 18.23 -3.04
N LEU A 2 -44.18 17.04 -2.62
CA LEU A 2 -42.84 16.77 -2.12
C LEU A 2 -42.02 16.21 -3.31
N ARG A 3 -41.06 17.01 -3.80
CA ARG A 3 -40.05 16.57 -4.81
C ARG A 3 -39.16 15.51 -4.15
N ARG A 4 -39.26 14.28 -4.62
CA ARG A 4 -38.30 13.22 -4.32
C ARG A 4 -36.95 13.64 -4.97
N ALA A 5 -35.97 13.92 -4.14
CA ALA A 5 -34.60 14.03 -4.56
C ALA A 5 -34.13 12.62 -5.01
N THR A 6 -33.90 12.46 -6.30
CA THR A 6 -33.25 11.27 -6.86
C THR A 6 -31.80 11.29 -6.38
N VAL A 7 -31.51 10.42 -5.43
CA VAL A 7 -30.15 10.10 -5.01
C VAL A 7 -29.42 9.52 -6.21
N ALA A 8 -28.35 10.18 -6.66
CA ALA A 8 -27.47 9.69 -7.72
C ALA A 8 -26.94 8.30 -7.34
N PRO A 9 -26.85 7.35 -8.28
CA PRO A 9 -26.37 6.01 -7.98
C PRO A 9 -24.92 6.06 -7.53
N ASP A 10 -24.68 5.47 -6.35
CA ASP A 10 -23.38 5.29 -5.71
C ASP A 10 -22.24 5.12 -6.70
N ALA A 11 -21.22 5.95 -6.55
CA ALA A 11 -19.90 5.72 -7.11
C ALA A 11 -19.31 4.44 -6.46
N ARG A 12 -19.88 3.28 -6.80
CA ARG A 12 -19.38 1.98 -6.40
C ARG A 12 -17.97 1.85 -6.93
N PHE A 13 -17.06 1.62 -6.06
CA PHE A 13 -15.66 1.31 -6.33
C PHE A 13 -15.60 0.15 -7.36
N VAL A 14 -15.47 0.49 -8.64
CA VAL A 14 -15.55 -0.43 -9.80
C VAL A 14 -14.20 -1.15 -10.03
N ILE A 15 -13.38 -1.34 -8.99
CA ILE A 15 -12.13 -2.10 -9.13
C ILE A 15 -12.40 -3.61 -9.26
N ALA A 16 -13.47 -4.12 -8.67
CA ALA A 16 -13.67 -5.57 -8.58
C ALA A 16 -14.35 -6.22 -9.81
N ARG A 17 -15.19 -5.50 -10.54
CA ARG A 17 -15.88 -6.09 -11.70
C ARG A 17 -14.98 -6.38 -12.91
N PRO A 18 -14.04 -5.49 -13.32
CA PRO A 18 -13.12 -5.81 -14.40
C PRO A 18 -12.04 -6.81 -13.98
N ALA A 19 -11.54 -6.76 -12.74
CA ALA A 19 -10.50 -7.68 -12.27
C ALA A 19 -10.96 -9.14 -12.29
N LEU A 20 -12.14 -9.44 -11.77
CA LEU A 20 -12.67 -10.82 -11.73
C LEU A 20 -13.12 -11.36 -13.10
N ARG A 21 -13.55 -10.49 -14.02
CA ARG A 21 -13.80 -10.86 -15.41
C ARG A 21 -12.52 -11.00 -16.22
N ALA A 22 -11.50 -10.17 -15.92
CA ALA A 22 -10.23 -10.22 -16.62
C ALA A 22 -9.42 -11.48 -16.30
N TRP A 23 -9.48 -12.01 -15.08
CA TRP A 23 -8.83 -13.28 -14.73
C TRP A 23 -9.45 -14.49 -15.48
N GLY A 24 -10.75 -14.45 -15.78
CA GLY A 24 -11.40 -15.47 -16.63
C GLY A 24 -11.19 -15.25 -18.14
N ALA A 25 -10.94 -14.03 -18.56
CA ALA A 25 -10.74 -13.64 -19.96
C ALA A 25 -9.26 -13.40 -20.31
N ALA A 26 -8.35 -13.36 -19.34
CA ALA A 26 -6.93 -13.06 -19.54
C ALA A 26 -6.19 -14.13 -20.36
N VAL A 27 -6.78 -15.32 -20.54
CA VAL A 27 -6.25 -16.36 -21.43
C VAL A 27 -6.66 -16.12 -22.90
N ALA A 28 -7.61 -15.24 -23.19
CA ALA A 28 -8.24 -15.14 -24.51
C ALA A 28 -7.92 -13.88 -25.32
N LYS A 29 -7.29 -12.84 -24.76
CA LYS A 29 -7.00 -11.62 -25.53
C LYS A 29 -5.70 -10.98 -25.06
N ILE A 30 -4.64 -11.14 -25.84
CA ILE A 30 -3.42 -10.35 -25.73
C ILE A 30 -3.78 -8.93 -26.19
N GLU A 31 -4.27 -8.09 -25.28
CA GLU A 31 -4.33 -6.67 -25.53
C GLU A 31 -2.89 -6.15 -25.60
N THR A 32 -2.57 -5.48 -26.70
CA THR A 32 -1.26 -4.85 -26.89
C THR A 32 -0.99 -3.89 -25.75
N LEU A 33 -0.04 -4.25 -24.86
CA LEU A 33 0.41 -3.35 -23.82
C LEU A 33 1.12 -2.15 -24.46
N SER A 34 0.72 -0.94 -24.07
CA SER A 34 1.53 0.23 -24.41
C SER A 34 2.87 0.17 -23.65
N LEU A 35 3.91 0.79 -24.20
CA LEU A 35 5.21 0.86 -23.53
C LEU A 35 5.08 1.48 -22.12
N ALA A 36 4.28 2.52 -21.99
CA ALA A 36 4.02 3.17 -20.72
C ALA A 36 3.33 2.22 -19.70
N ASP A 37 2.39 1.38 -20.14
CA ASP A 37 1.77 0.38 -19.25
C ASP A 37 2.78 -0.67 -18.80
N ALA A 38 3.61 -1.16 -19.72
CA ALA A 38 4.65 -2.15 -19.41
C ALA A 38 5.66 -1.61 -18.40
N LEU A 39 6.11 -0.36 -18.57
CA LEU A 39 7.02 0.30 -17.63
C LEU A 39 6.40 0.53 -16.24
N ALA A 40 5.13 0.90 -16.18
CA ALA A 40 4.43 1.04 -14.91
C ALA A 40 4.30 -0.30 -14.16
N ILE A 41 3.99 -1.39 -14.89
CA ILE A 41 3.95 -2.75 -14.34
C ILE A 41 5.35 -3.15 -13.84
N ALA A 42 6.40 -2.92 -14.63
CA ALA A 42 7.77 -3.22 -14.25
C ALA A 42 8.21 -2.42 -13.02
N ALA A 43 7.85 -1.14 -12.93
CA ALA A 43 8.13 -0.30 -11.76
C ALA A 43 7.43 -0.84 -10.50
N ALA A 44 6.17 -1.26 -10.62
CA ALA A 44 5.43 -1.87 -9.51
C ALA A 44 6.05 -3.22 -9.06
N MET A 45 6.50 -4.03 -10.00
CA MET A 45 7.20 -5.29 -9.70
C MET A 45 8.58 -5.07 -9.09
N ALA A 46 9.30 -4.02 -9.48
CA ALA A 46 10.61 -3.67 -8.94
C ALA A 46 10.56 -3.06 -7.54
N LEU A 47 9.40 -2.51 -7.15
CA LEU A 47 9.22 -1.75 -5.91
C LEU A 47 9.70 -2.51 -4.65
N PRO A 48 9.40 -3.81 -4.45
CA PRO A 48 9.85 -4.53 -3.26
C PRO A 48 11.36 -4.86 -3.25
N TRP A 49 12.02 -4.82 -4.41
CA TRP A 49 13.40 -5.30 -4.55
C TRP A 49 14.43 -4.19 -4.46
N SER A 50 14.21 -3.07 -5.15
CA SER A 50 15.23 -2.01 -5.26
C SER A 50 14.60 -0.63 -5.45
N THR A 51 14.98 0.32 -4.59
CA THR A 51 14.59 1.72 -4.72
C THR A 51 15.18 2.38 -5.97
N SER A 52 16.42 2.04 -6.30
CA SER A 52 17.12 2.62 -7.46
C SER A 52 16.48 2.16 -8.78
N VAL A 53 16.25 0.85 -8.93
CA VAL A 53 15.59 0.29 -10.13
C VAL A 53 14.18 0.87 -10.28
N THR A 54 13.42 0.93 -9.20
CA THR A 54 12.08 1.54 -9.20
C THR A 54 12.13 3.00 -9.62
N SER A 55 13.08 3.79 -9.11
CA SER A 55 13.21 5.21 -9.45
C SER A 55 13.57 5.41 -10.92
N ILE A 56 14.47 4.59 -11.47
CA ILE A 56 14.83 4.61 -12.89
C ILE A 56 13.62 4.24 -13.75
N LEU A 57 12.90 3.17 -13.40
CA LEU A 57 11.71 2.74 -14.14
C LEU A 57 10.59 3.80 -14.10
N ILE A 58 10.40 4.47 -12.97
CA ILE A 58 9.45 5.59 -12.85
C ILE A 58 9.88 6.77 -13.73
N ALA A 59 11.17 7.11 -13.78
CA ALA A 59 11.66 8.18 -14.63
C ALA A 59 11.46 7.87 -16.13
N VAL A 60 11.81 6.65 -16.55
CA VAL A 60 11.60 6.19 -17.93
C VAL A 60 10.11 6.11 -18.26
N TRP A 61 9.28 5.65 -17.32
CA TRP A 61 7.82 5.64 -17.45
C TRP A 61 7.25 7.05 -17.65
N LEU A 62 7.68 8.04 -16.85
CA LEU A 62 7.25 9.43 -17.01
C LEU A 62 7.60 9.97 -18.41
N ILE A 63 8.81 9.69 -18.91
CA ILE A 63 9.22 10.08 -20.26
C ILE A 63 8.33 9.40 -21.31
N ALA A 64 8.02 8.11 -21.15
CA ALA A 64 7.15 7.38 -22.06
C ALA A 64 5.69 7.87 -22.02
N CYS A 65 5.24 8.47 -20.90
CA CYS A 65 3.91 9.08 -20.80
C CYS A 65 3.80 10.43 -21.49
N LEU A 66 4.90 11.21 -21.61
CA LEU A 66 4.86 12.57 -22.15
C LEU A 66 4.08 12.71 -23.47
N PRO A 67 4.30 11.87 -24.50
CA PRO A 67 3.61 12.01 -25.78
C PRO A 67 2.12 11.64 -25.71
N THR A 68 1.69 10.89 -24.70
CA THR A 68 0.31 10.41 -24.56
C THR A 68 -0.46 11.15 -23.46
N LEU A 69 0.21 12.02 -22.71
CA LEU A 69 -0.35 12.74 -21.58
C LEU A 69 -1.24 13.90 -22.09
N ASP A 70 -2.54 13.76 -21.87
CA ASP A 70 -3.50 14.83 -22.12
C ASP A 70 -3.58 15.75 -20.90
N LEU A 71 -3.06 16.98 -21.03
CA LEU A 71 -3.05 17.98 -19.97
C LEU A 71 -4.46 18.34 -19.46
N ALA A 72 -5.47 18.29 -20.33
CA ALA A 72 -6.85 18.54 -19.94
C ALA A 72 -7.35 17.43 -18.99
N ARG A 73 -7.04 16.18 -19.33
CA ARG A 73 -7.35 15.03 -18.45
C ARG A 73 -6.58 15.09 -17.16
N LEU A 74 -5.29 15.40 -17.19
CA LEU A 74 -4.48 15.52 -15.97
C LEU A 74 -5.06 16.58 -15.03
N ARG A 75 -5.45 17.75 -15.58
CA ARG A 75 -6.12 18.80 -14.80
C ARG A 75 -7.44 18.31 -14.21
N GLN A 76 -8.22 17.54 -14.96
CA GLN A 76 -9.45 16.95 -14.47
C GLN A 76 -9.18 15.95 -13.34
N GLU A 77 -8.12 15.12 -13.42
CA GLU A 77 -7.76 14.19 -12.36
C GLU A 77 -7.30 14.92 -11.09
N CYS A 78 -6.61 16.05 -11.21
CA CYS A 78 -6.26 16.89 -10.05
C CYS A 78 -7.49 17.48 -9.34
N THR A 79 -8.66 17.53 -9.97
CA THR A 79 -9.93 17.93 -9.32
C THR A 79 -10.70 16.77 -8.71
N THR A 80 -10.31 15.52 -8.98
CA THR A 80 -10.94 14.35 -8.34
C THR A 80 -10.53 14.22 -6.88
N PRO A 81 -11.33 13.60 -6.00
CA PRO A 81 -10.94 13.43 -4.60
C PRO A 81 -9.58 12.74 -4.42
N THR A 82 -9.28 11.73 -5.22
CA THR A 82 -8.02 10.96 -5.10
C THR A 82 -6.82 11.74 -5.61
N GLY A 83 -6.89 12.30 -6.82
CA GLY A 83 -5.79 13.06 -7.40
C GLY A 83 -5.63 14.44 -6.76
N GLY A 84 -6.76 15.12 -6.47
CA GLY A 84 -6.77 16.42 -5.83
C GLY A 84 -6.21 16.42 -4.41
N LEU A 85 -6.55 15.40 -3.62
CA LEU A 85 -5.99 15.27 -2.26
C LEU A 85 -4.47 15.06 -2.29
N SER A 86 -3.96 14.31 -3.25
CA SER A 86 -2.51 14.12 -3.43
C SER A 86 -1.80 15.42 -3.82
N CYS A 87 -2.39 16.19 -4.73
CA CYS A 87 -1.89 17.51 -5.11
C CYS A 87 -1.95 18.51 -3.95
N LEU A 88 -3.06 18.52 -3.20
CA LEU A 88 -3.25 19.38 -2.04
C LEU A 88 -2.20 19.08 -0.97
N LEU A 89 -1.97 17.79 -0.67
CA LEU A 89 -0.97 17.37 0.30
C LEU A 89 0.44 17.80 -0.12
N TRP A 90 0.77 17.64 -1.41
CA TRP A 90 2.04 18.14 -1.94
C TRP A 90 2.16 19.66 -1.81
N ALA A 91 1.10 20.41 -2.15
CA ALA A 91 1.07 21.87 -2.02
C ALA A 91 1.23 22.32 -0.56
N LEU A 92 0.60 21.65 0.39
CA LEU A 92 0.78 21.92 1.81
C LEU A 92 2.23 21.67 2.27
N CYS A 93 2.86 20.59 1.80
CA CYS A 93 4.28 20.34 2.07
C CYS A 93 5.16 21.42 1.45
N ALA A 94 4.88 21.87 0.23
CA ALA A 94 5.60 22.96 -0.42
C ALA A 94 5.43 24.31 0.32
N LEU A 95 4.23 24.61 0.78
CA LEU A 95 3.99 25.77 1.64
C LEU A 95 4.76 25.66 2.96
N GLY A 96 4.80 24.46 3.57
CA GLY A 96 5.53 24.19 4.81
C GLY A 96 7.03 24.53 4.74
N VAL A 97 7.63 24.47 3.55
CA VAL A 97 9.03 24.86 3.31
C VAL A 97 9.28 26.33 3.67
N LEU A 98 8.27 27.20 3.54
CA LEU A 98 8.41 28.65 3.74
C LEU A 98 8.66 29.02 5.22
N TRP A 99 8.07 28.30 6.16
CA TRP A 99 8.19 28.61 7.60
C TRP A 99 8.92 27.52 8.40
N ALA A 100 9.47 26.49 7.77
CA ALA A 100 10.26 25.49 8.48
C ALA A 100 11.52 26.12 9.07
N ASP A 101 11.87 25.77 10.30
CA ASP A 101 13.10 26.22 10.95
C ASP A 101 14.23 25.23 10.66
N ALA A 102 14.77 25.29 9.42
CA ALA A 102 15.86 24.46 8.94
C ALA A 102 16.61 25.14 7.78
N PRO A 103 17.84 24.77 7.49
CA PRO A 103 18.57 25.25 6.28
C PRO A 103 17.80 24.96 4.99
N TRP A 104 17.88 25.87 4.02
CA TRP A 104 17.17 25.74 2.74
C TRP A 104 17.46 24.42 1.99
N ALA A 105 18.70 23.94 2.09
CA ALA A 105 19.08 22.65 1.47
C ALA A 105 18.25 21.50 2.04
N ASP A 106 18.11 21.44 3.36
CA ASP A 106 17.36 20.38 4.04
C ASP A 106 15.85 20.46 3.76
N ARG A 107 15.31 21.69 3.68
CA ARG A 107 13.91 21.94 3.30
C ARG A 107 13.59 21.40 1.90
N LEU A 108 14.47 21.69 0.92
CA LEU A 108 14.31 21.20 -0.46
C LEU A 108 14.46 19.69 -0.57
N VAL A 109 15.41 19.10 0.17
CA VAL A 109 15.57 17.64 0.26
C VAL A 109 14.32 16.98 0.86
N ALA A 110 13.76 17.59 1.92
CA ALA A 110 12.52 17.10 2.53
C ALA A 110 11.35 17.17 1.54
N LEU A 111 11.16 18.31 0.84
CA LEU A 111 10.12 18.45 -0.18
C LEU A 111 10.30 17.43 -1.32
N GLY A 112 11.55 17.12 -1.68
CA GLY A 112 11.87 16.11 -2.70
C GLY A 112 11.27 14.73 -2.42
N LYS A 113 11.12 14.36 -1.15
CA LYS A 113 10.49 13.09 -0.76
C LYS A 113 9.00 13.02 -1.10
N PHE A 114 8.32 14.17 -1.14
CA PHE A 114 6.88 14.28 -1.40
C PHE A 114 6.51 14.38 -2.89
N HIS A 115 7.48 14.57 -3.81
CA HIS A 115 7.21 14.64 -5.26
C HIS A 115 6.50 13.36 -5.78
N LYS A 116 6.70 12.23 -5.13
CA LYS A 116 6.03 10.97 -5.48
C LYS A 116 4.50 11.07 -5.42
N LEU A 117 3.93 11.99 -4.65
CA LEU A 117 2.48 12.22 -4.60
C LEU A 117 1.94 12.73 -5.94
N LEU A 118 2.74 13.47 -6.71
CA LEU A 118 2.36 13.96 -8.03
C LEU A 118 2.28 12.85 -9.09
N LEU A 119 2.84 11.67 -8.83
CA LEU A 119 2.70 10.50 -9.70
C LEU A 119 1.27 9.95 -9.68
N ILE A 120 0.52 10.15 -8.60
CA ILE A 120 -0.83 9.59 -8.42
C ILE A 120 -1.79 10.10 -9.50
N PRO A 121 -1.98 11.41 -9.73
CA PRO A 121 -2.86 11.90 -10.78
C PRO A 121 -2.40 11.48 -12.18
N VAL A 122 -1.08 11.38 -12.43
CA VAL A 122 -0.54 10.90 -13.71
C VAL A 122 -0.90 9.44 -13.96
N LEU A 123 -0.72 8.57 -12.95
CA LEU A 123 -1.11 7.16 -13.01
C LEU A 123 -2.61 7.00 -13.25
N ILE A 124 -3.45 7.79 -12.57
CA ILE A 124 -4.90 7.74 -12.74
C ILE A 124 -5.27 8.15 -14.17
N ALA A 125 -4.71 9.25 -14.69
CA ALA A 125 -4.97 9.73 -16.03
C ALA A 125 -4.60 8.69 -17.10
N GLN A 126 -3.42 8.06 -16.96
CA GLN A 126 -2.97 7.01 -17.87
C GLN A 126 -3.89 5.80 -17.84
N PHE A 127 -4.18 5.25 -16.64
CA PHE A 127 -4.92 4.00 -16.55
C PHE A 127 -6.43 4.13 -16.75
N ARG A 128 -6.98 5.34 -16.71
CA ARG A 128 -8.32 5.60 -17.23
C ARG A 128 -8.40 5.42 -18.76
N SER A 129 -7.30 5.71 -19.46
CA SER A 129 -7.22 5.55 -20.92
C SER A 129 -6.95 4.10 -21.32
N SER A 130 -5.92 3.47 -20.75
CA SER A 130 -5.44 2.15 -21.15
C SER A 130 -6.24 0.97 -20.57
N ARG A 131 -6.99 1.19 -19.48
CA ARG A 131 -7.71 0.14 -18.72
C ARG A 131 -6.85 -1.02 -18.20
N ASN A 132 -5.53 -0.92 -18.29
CA ASN A 132 -4.58 -1.94 -17.86
C ASN A 132 -4.12 -1.80 -16.38
N GLY A 133 -4.70 -0.87 -15.61
CA GLY A 133 -4.32 -0.61 -14.21
C GLY A 133 -4.36 -1.84 -13.30
N TRP A 134 -5.25 -2.81 -13.57
CA TRP A 134 -5.31 -4.06 -12.83
C TRP A 134 -4.03 -4.90 -12.97
N LYS A 135 -3.32 -4.81 -14.11
CA LYS A 135 -2.05 -5.54 -14.34
C LYS A 135 -0.92 -5.00 -13.46
N VAL A 136 -0.94 -3.69 -13.13
CA VAL A 136 -0.01 -3.09 -12.17
C VAL A 136 -0.21 -3.68 -10.78
N VAL A 137 -1.48 -3.75 -10.33
CA VAL A 137 -1.83 -4.34 -9.04
C VAL A 137 -1.46 -5.83 -8.99
N ALA A 138 -1.74 -6.57 -10.07
CA ALA A 138 -1.38 -7.98 -10.18
C ALA A 138 0.15 -8.18 -10.18
N GLY A 139 0.91 -7.32 -10.88
CA GLY A 139 2.38 -7.35 -10.89
C GLY A 139 2.96 -7.07 -9.51
N LEU A 140 2.47 -6.05 -8.82
CA LEU A 140 2.86 -5.76 -7.44
C LEU A 140 2.56 -6.93 -6.51
N LEU A 141 1.35 -7.47 -6.58
CA LEU A 141 0.93 -8.59 -5.73
C LEU A 141 1.78 -9.84 -5.98
N LEU A 142 2.06 -10.17 -7.25
CA LEU A 142 2.93 -11.28 -7.61
C LEU A 142 4.33 -11.09 -7.03
N SER A 143 4.91 -9.90 -7.24
CA SER A 143 6.24 -9.55 -6.75
C SER A 143 6.32 -9.61 -5.22
N CYS A 144 5.35 -9.03 -4.52
CA CYS A 144 5.26 -9.09 -3.06
C CYS A 144 5.01 -10.52 -2.55
N THR A 145 4.28 -11.37 -3.29
CA THR A 145 4.07 -12.78 -2.93
C THR A 145 5.39 -13.56 -2.99
N VAL A 146 6.20 -13.31 -4.03
CA VAL A 146 7.55 -13.90 -4.11
C VAL A 146 8.42 -13.43 -2.94
N LEU A 147 8.38 -12.12 -2.64
CA LEU A 147 9.10 -11.57 -1.49
C LEU A 147 8.60 -12.16 -0.16
N LEU A 148 7.29 -12.39 0.01
CA LEU A 148 6.72 -13.03 1.19
C LEU A 148 7.28 -14.45 1.39
N VAL A 149 7.35 -15.25 0.32
CA VAL A 149 7.93 -16.59 0.38
C VAL A 149 9.41 -16.52 0.80
N LEU A 150 10.17 -15.59 0.22
CA LEU A 150 11.58 -15.38 0.58
C LEU A 150 11.74 -14.85 2.02
N SER A 151 10.84 -13.98 2.47
CA SER A 151 10.81 -13.48 3.85
C SER A 151 10.61 -14.61 4.85
N LEU A 152 9.57 -15.42 4.66
CA LEU A 152 9.28 -16.57 5.52
C LEU A 152 10.40 -17.63 5.46
N ALA A 153 10.94 -17.89 4.28
CA ALA A 153 12.07 -18.81 4.11
C ALA A 153 13.32 -18.30 4.84
N SER A 154 13.68 -17.03 4.70
CA SER A 154 14.85 -16.44 5.36
C SER A 154 14.67 -16.28 6.87
N ALA A 155 13.44 -16.09 7.35
CA ALA A 155 13.13 -16.11 8.78
C ALA A 155 13.34 -17.51 9.41
N ARG A 156 13.04 -18.59 8.66
CA ARG A 156 13.18 -19.96 9.12
C ARG A 156 14.57 -20.54 8.87
N TRP A 157 15.18 -20.18 7.74
CA TRP A 157 16.51 -20.59 7.32
C TRP A 157 17.33 -19.34 6.93
N PRO A 158 18.06 -18.73 7.89
CA PRO A 158 18.83 -17.51 7.65
C PRO A 158 19.86 -17.63 6.50
N GLU A 159 20.31 -18.84 6.22
CA GLU A 159 21.24 -19.18 5.14
C GLU A 159 20.69 -18.80 3.74
N VAL A 160 19.37 -18.80 3.57
CA VAL A 160 18.71 -18.41 2.30
C VAL A 160 19.00 -16.96 1.94
N ALA A 161 19.18 -16.09 2.95
CA ALA A 161 19.53 -14.68 2.77
C ALA A 161 20.94 -14.39 3.31
N TRP A 162 21.92 -15.19 2.88
CA TRP A 162 23.33 -15.11 3.30
C TRP A 162 23.94 -13.71 3.15
N TRP A 163 23.39 -12.87 2.22
CA TRP A 163 23.83 -11.49 2.04
C TRP A 163 23.29 -10.52 3.11
N ARG A 164 22.34 -10.94 3.98
CA ARG A 164 21.81 -10.17 5.09
C ARG A 164 21.62 -11.01 6.37
N PRO A 165 22.70 -11.55 6.93
CA PRO A 165 22.62 -12.47 8.08
C PRO A 165 22.03 -11.83 9.33
N ASN A 166 22.13 -10.49 9.47
CA ASN A 166 21.69 -9.76 10.67
C ASN A 166 20.19 -9.38 10.65
N ASN A 167 19.47 -9.61 9.55
CA ASN A 167 18.07 -9.28 9.40
C ASN A 167 17.26 -10.46 8.82
N PRO A 168 17.11 -11.55 9.56
CA PRO A 168 16.31 -12.70 9.10
C PRO A 168 14.89 -12.26 8.82
N GLY A 169 14.33 -12.65 7.68
CA GLY A 169 12.98 -12.26 7.25
C GLY A 169 12.90 -10.93 6.47
N VAL A 170 13.98 -10.16 6.36
CA VAL A 170 14.02 -8.91 5.58
C VAL A 170 15.15 -8.98 4.54
N PRO A 171 14.98 -9.76 3.45
CA PRO A 171 16.07 -10.11 2.56
C PRO A 171 16.59 -8.95 1.69
N PHE A 172 15.79 -7.94 1.35
CA PHE A 172 16.20 -6.92 0.38
C PHE A 172 16.21 -5.50 0.93
N ARG A 173 15.05 -4.94 1.25
CA ARG A 173 14.93 -3.56 1.69
C ARG A 173 15.00 -3.47 3.22
N ASN A 174 14.51 -2.37 3.78
CA ASN A 174 14.32 -2.25 5.22
C ASN A 174 12.96 -2.83 5.63
N GLN A 175 12.84 -3.14 6.89
CA GLN A 175 11.66 -3.70 7.52
C GLN A 175 10.40 -2.86 7.30
N ASP A 176 10.53 -1.52 7.43
CA ASP A 176 9.39 -0.62 7.27
C ASP A 176 8.84 -0.61 5.84
N SER A 177 9.71 -0.60 4.83
CA SER A 177 9.29 -0.65 3.43
C SER A 177 8.57 -1.96 3.10
N GLN A 178 9.12 -3.10 3.54
CA GLN A 178 8.50 -4.41 3.35
C GLN A 178 7.12 -4.47 4.00
N SER A 179 7.00 -4.00 5.25
CA SER A 179 5.73 -3.96 5.97
C SER A 179 4.67 -3.07 5.30
N VAL A 180 5.07 -1.92 4.72
CA VAL A 180 4.16 -1.04 3.96
C VAL A 180 3.61 -1.76 2.74
N GLU A 181 4.48 -2.36 1.95
CA GLU A 181 4.10 -3.07 0.72
C GLU A 181 3.19 -4.27 1.03
N PHE A 182 3.51 -5.02 2.07
CA PHE A 182 2.70 -6.14 2.54
C PHE A 182 1.34 -5.69 3.09
N THR A 183 1.28 -4.54 3.79
CA THR A 183 0.02 -3.94 4.25
C THR A 183 -0.90 -3.58 3.07
N VAL A 184 -0.35 -2.99 2.01
CA VAL A 184 -1.11 -2.66 0.80
C VAL A 184 -1.64 -3.92 0.12
N CYS A 185 -0.80 -4.95 -0.03
CA CYS A 185 -1.19 -6.24 -0.62
C CYS A 185 -2.27 -6.93 0.23
N MET A 186 -2.08 -7.00 1.54
CA MET A 186 -3.03 -7.57 2.49
C MET A 186 -4.41 -6.90 2.38
N PHE A 187 -4.42 -5.55 2.43
CA PHE A 187 -5.67 -4.78 2.34
C PHE A 187 -6.37 -5.00 0.99
N GLY A 188 -5.64 -4.98 -0.12
CA GLY A 188 -6.16 -5.28 -1.45
C GLY A 188 -6.78 -6.68 -1.54
N LEU A 189 -6.10 -7.68 -0.99
CA LEU A 189 -6.58 -9.07 -0.92
C LEU A 189 -7.82 -9.22 -0.03
N CYS A 190 -7.90 -8.52 1.09
CA CYS A 190 -9.11 -8.48 1.92
C CYS A 190 -10.31 -7.91 1.14
N CYS A 191 -10.10 -6.84 0.38
CA CYS A 191 -11.15 -6.29 -0.49
C CYS A 191 -11.59 -7.31 -1.54
N LEU A 192 -10.63 -7.99 -2.20
CA LEU A 192 -10.92 -9.02 -3.20
C LEU A 192 -11.64 -10.23 -2.58
N ALA A 193 -11.23 -10.67 -1.40
CA ALA A 193 -11.88 -11.78 -0.68
C ALA A 193 -13.35 -11.48 -0.36
N ILE A 194 -13.65 -10.27 0.15
CA ILE A 194 -15.02 -9.85 0.45
C ILE A 194 -15.85 -9.77 -0.84
N ASP A 195 -15.30 -9.22 -1.91
CA ASP A 195 -16.03 -9.07 -3.17
C ASP A 195 -16.25 -10.42 -3.87
N ALA A 196 -15.27 -11.35 -3.79
CA ALA A 196 -15.40 -12.73 -4.27
C ALA A 196 -16.44 -13.51 -3.45
N TRP A 197 -16.47 -13.35 -2.13
CA TRP A 197 -17.48 -13.94 -1.26
C TRP A 197 -18.88 -13.49 -1.62
N ARG A 198 -19.09 -12.19 -1.83
CA ARG A 198 -20.38 -11.64 -2.26
C ARG A 198 -20.83 -12.15 -3.63
N GLN A 199 -19.88 -12.50 -4.49
CA GLN A 199 -20.14 -13.10 -5.81
C GLN A 199 -20.27 -14.62 -5.75
N LYS A 200 -20.26 -15.25 -4.56
CA LYS A 200 -20.31 -16.70 -4.33
C LYS A 200 -19.15 -17.48 -4.99
N ARG A 201 -18.02 -16.81 -5.25
CA ARG A 201 -16.80 -17.43 -5.79
C ARG A 201 -15.91 -17.86 -4.63
N LEU A 202 -16.31 -18.91 -3.91
CA LEU A 202 -15.70 -19.31 -2.64
C LEU A 202 -14.21 -19.65 -2.77
N GLN A 203 -13.79 -20.31 -3.85
CA GLN A 203 -12.38 -20.62 -4.07
C GLN A 203 -11.48 -19.37 -4.06
N TRP A 204 -11.91 -18.33 -4.82
CA TRP A 204 -11.19 -17.05 -4.87
C TRP A 204 -11.26 -16.28 -3.54
N ALA A 205 -12.37 -16.37 -2.83
CA ALA A 205 -12.51 -15.74 -1.53
C ALA A 205 -11.56 -16.37 -0.51
N PHE A 206 -11.51 -17.69 -0.43
CA PHE A 206 -10.62 -18.41 0.51
C PHE A 206 -9.14 -18.25 0.14
N SER A 207 -8.76 -18.34 -1.15
CA SER A 207 -7.37 -18.15 -1.56
C SER A 207 -6.87 -16.74 -1.29
N SER A 208 -7.68 -15.72 -1.59
CA SER A 208 -7.34 -14.32 -1.30
C SER A 208 -7.25 -14.07 0.22
N ALA A 209 -8.17 -14.63 1.00
CA ALA A 209 -8.13 -14.52 2.46
C ALA A 209 -6.90 -15.22 3.06
N ALA A 210 -6.57 -16.43 2.60
CA ALA A 210 -5.40 -17.16 3.04
C ALA A 210 -4.10 -16.40 2.75
N LEU A 211 -3.96 -15.84 1.55
CA LEU A 211 -2.80 -15.04 1.19
C LEU A 211 -2.74 -13.73 2.00
N ALA A 212 -3.88 -13.07 2.26
CA ALA A 212 -3.94 -11.90 3.12
C ALA A 212 -3.49 -12.22 4.54
N MET A 213 -3.89 -13.38 5.08
CA MET A 213 -3.44 -13.86 6.40
C MET A 213 -1.95 -14.16 6.43
N ALA A 214 -1.37 -14.68 5.35
CA ALA A 214 0.07 -14.91 5.25
C ALA A 214 0.86 -13.59 5.28
N PHE A 215 0.42 -12.55 4.56
CA PHE A 215 1.00 -11.20 4.66
C PHE A 215 0.85 -10.62 6.07
N LEU A 216 -0.31 -10.78 6.70
CA LEU A 216 -0.52 -10.33 8.08
C LEU A 216 0.41 -11.04 9.05
N ALA A 217 0.60 -12.34 8.90
CA ALA A 217 1.51 -13.12 9.73
C ALA A 217 2.96 -12.61 9.60
N ASP A 218 3.42 -12.30 8.38
CA ASP A 218 4.75 -11.71 8.18
C ASP A 218 4.89 -10.34 8.87
N ILE A 219 3.89 -9.46 8.73
CA ILE A 219 3.88 -8.14 9.38
C ILE A 219 3.92 -8.26 10.92
N LEU A 220 3.25 -9.27 11.49
CA LEU A 220 3.17 -9.45 12.94
C LEU A 220 4.41 -10.13 13.55
N TYR A 221 5.02 -11.08 12.83
CA TYR A 221 6.02 -11.98 13.40
C TYR A 221 7.42 -11.84 12.79
N VAL A 222 7.53 -11.31 11.57
CA VAL A 222 8.78 -11.24 10.83
C VAL A 222 9.21 -9.80 10.59
N ALA A 223 8.48 -9.07 9.75
CA ALA A 223 8.78 -7.68 9.39
C ALA A 223 7.93 -6.69 10.21
N THR A 224 8.03 -6.74 11.53
CA THR A 224 7.18 -5.95 12.43
C THR A 224 7.61 -4.49 12.49
N SER A 225 6.76 -3.58 12.00
CA SER A 225 6.93 -2.12 12.11
C SER A 225 5.82 -1.52 12.96
N ARG A 226 6.19 -0.70 13.98
CA ARG A 226 5.23 -0.05 14.90
C ARG A 226 4.19 0.78 14.12
N ALA A 227 4.66 1.57 13.15
CA ALA A 227 3.80 2.41 12.33
C ALA A 227 2.82 1.57 11.50
N GLN A 228 3.27 0.44 10.93
CA GLN A 228 2.43 -0.41 10.10
C GLN A 228 1.37 -1.17 10.91
N LEU A 229 1.64 -1.54 12.16
CA LEU A 229 0.63 -2.13 13.03
C LEU A 229 -0.55 -1.17 13.26
N MET A 230 -0.27 0.13 13.48
CA MET A 230 -1.33 1.14 13.57
C MET A 230 -2.09 1.29 12.25
N VAL A 231 -1.40 1.32 11.12
CA VAL A 231 -2.02 1.43 9.81
C VAL A 231 -2.91 0.21 9.51
N VAL A 232 -2.45 -1.01 9.79
CA VAL A 232 -3.23 -2.24 9.64
C VAL A 232 -4.50 -2.19 10.49
N ALA A 233 -4.39 -1.74 11.75
CA ALA A 233 -5.55 -1.58 12.63
C ALA A 233 -6.57 -0.57 12.07
N MET A 234 -6.10 0.61 11.67
CA MET A 234 -6.96 1.65 11.07
C MET A 234 -7.63 1.18 9.77
N LEU A 235 -6.87 0.53 8.90
CA LEU A 235 -7.41 0.00 7.63
C LEU A 235 -8.44 -1.11 7.85
N THR A 236 -8.26 -1.96 8.86
CA THR A 236 -9.22 -3.03 9.20
C THR A 236 -10.54 -2.44 9.67
N VAL A 237 -10.51 -1.46 10.58
CA VAL A 237 -11.71 -0.76 11.04
C VAL A 237 -12.37 0.00 9.88
N PHE A 238 -11.59 0.71 9.07
CA PHE A 238 -12.10 1.44 7.91
C PHE A 238 -12.75 0.51 6.88
N LEU A 239 -12.17 -0.65 6.61
CA LEU A 239 -12.74 -1.65 5.71
C LEU A 239 -14.09 -2.16 6.25
N GLY A 240 -14.15 -2.45 7.55
CA GLY A 240 -15.39 -2.83 8.23
C GLY A 240 -16.47 -1.77 8.10
N LEU A 241 -16.16 -0.51 8.42
CA LEU A 241 -17.07 0.63 8.29
C LEU A 241 -17.58 0.79 6.84
N LYS A 242 -16.68 0.72 5.87
CA LYS A 242 -17.03 0.95 4.45
C LYS A 242 -17.86 -0.18 3.84
N LYS A 243 -17.59 -1.43 4.19
CA LYS A 243 -18.28 -2.60 3.59
C LYS A 243 -19.55 -3.01 4.32
N PHE A 244 -19.64 -2.78 5.63
CA PHE A 244 -20.71 -3.27 6.50
C PHE A 244 -21.32 -2.19 7.42
N GLY A 245 -20.93 -0.92 7.26
CA GLY A 245 -21.40 0.19 8.09
C GLY A 245 -20.90 0.10 9.54
N TRP A 246 -21.62 0.72 10.48
CA TRP A 246 -21.20 0.79 11.89
C TRP A 246 -21.00 -0.58 12.55
N LYS A 247 -21.84 -1.57 12.20
CA LYS A 247 -21.69 -2.95 12.68
C LYS A 247 -20.38 -3.59 12.20
N GLY A 248 -19.97 -3.27 10.97
CA GLY A 248 -18.69 -3.70 10.44
C GLY A 248 -17.51 -2.99 11.09
N GLY A 249 -17.66 -1.73 11.45
CA GLY A 249 -16.64 -0.98 12.19
C GLY A 249 -16.38 -1.56 13.58
N SER A 250 -17.44 -1.87 14.33
CA SER A 250 -17.31 -2.54 15.63
C SER A 250 -16.71 -3.95 15.52
N LEU A 251 -17.11 -4.73 14.52
CA LEU A 251 -16.49 -6.04 14.25
C LEU A 251 -15.01 -5.89 13.88
N GLY A 252 -14.66 -4.90 13.06
CA GLY A 252 -13.27 -4.58 12.71
C GLY A 252 -12.44 -4.24 13.95
N LEU A 253 -12.97 -3.43 14.86
CA LEU A 253 -12.31 -3.09 16.11
C LEU A 253 -12.09 -4.33 16.99
N ILE A 254 -13.11 -5.16 17.15
CA ILE A 254 -13.00 -6.43 17.89
C ILE A 254 -11.92 -7.33 17.27
N THR A 255 -11.90 -7.44 15.94
CA THR A 255 -10.88 -8.21 15.22
C THR A 255 -9.48 -7.67 15.50
N VAL A 256 -9.28 -6.36 15.45
CA VAL A 256 -7.99 -5.71 15.78
C VAL A 256 -7.58 -6.02 17.21
N LEU A 257 -8.48 -5.90 18.18
CA LEU A 257 -8.18 -6.21 19.58
C LEU A 257 -7.81 -7.68 19.78
N LEU A 258 -8.53 -8.60 19.14
CA LEU A 258 -8.22 -10.04 19.22
C LEU A 258 -6.86 -10.37 18.58
N VAL A 259 -6.56 -9.80 17.42
CA VAL A 259 -5.25 -9.96 16.74
C VAL A 259 -4.14 -9.35 17.58
N ALA A 260 -4.34 -8.16 18.12
CA ALA A 260 -3.35 -7.50 19.00
C ALA A 260 -3.09 -8.33 20.27
N PHE A 261 -4.14 -8.85 20.90
CA PHE A 261 -4.02 -9.72 22.09
C PHE A 261 -3.30 -11.03 21.76
N SER A 262 -3.66 -11.68 20.65
CA SER A 262 -3.00 -12.93 20.23
C SER A 262 -1.53 -12.71 19.87
N ALA A 263 -1.22 -11.63 19.14
CA ALA A 263 0.15 -11.26 18.80
C ALA A 263 0.98 -10.92 20.04
N TRP A 264 0.40 -10.19 20.99
CA TRP A 264 1.05 -9.88 22.28
C TRP A 264 1.39 -11.15 23.07
N SER A 265 0.46 -12.09 23.13
CA SER A 265 0.66 -13.32 23.91
C SER A 265 1.67 -14.30 23.27
N THR A 266 1.78 -14.26 21.92
CA THR A 266 2.58 -15.26 21.18
C THR A 266 3.92 -14.75 20.67
N SER A 267 4.11 -13.41 20.54
CA SER A 267 5.31 -12.80 19.97
C SER A 267 6.20 -12.14 21.03
N PRO A 268 7.30 -12.77 21.46
CA PRO A 268 8.30 -12.15 22.32
C PRO A 268 8.94 -10.93 21.66
N TYR A 269 9.10 -10.96 20.33
CA TYR A 269 9.65 -9.89 19.56
C TYR A 269 8.79 -8.61 19.62
N LEU A 270 7.47 -8.74 19.53
CA LEU A 270 6.55 -7.62 19.66
C LEU A 270 6.64 -6.99 21.06
N ARG A 271 6.70 -7.80 22.10
CA ARG A 271 6.87 -7.33 23.47
C ARG A 271 8.16 -6.53 23.64
N ASN A 272 9.28 -7.07 23.22
CA ASN A 272 10.57 -6.36 23.29
C ASN A 272 10.54 -5.02 22.52
N ARG A 273 9.85 -4.96 21.37
CA ARG A 273 9.71 -3.72 20.59
C ARG A 273 8.89 -2.65 21.31
N ILE A 274 7.85 -3.05 22.04
CA ILE A 274 7.01 -2.12 22.80
C ILE A 274 7.75 -1.69 24.07
N ASP A 275 8.43 -2.60 24.76
CA ASP A 275 9.26 -2.28 25.93
C ASP A 275 10.37 -1.29 25.55
N HIS A 276 11.01 -1.45 24.41
CA HIS A 276 11.96 -0.46 23.87
C HIS A 276 11.30 0.89 23.60
N ALA A 277 10.06 0.92 23.10
CA ALA A 277 9.36 2.18 22.87
C ALA A 277 9.03 2.92 24.17
N VAL A 278 8.59 2.19 25.19
CA VAL A 278 8.34 2.75 26.52
C VAL A 278 9.64 3.29 27.11
N TRP A 279 10.72 2.50 27.04
CA TRP A 279 12.02 2.92 27.52
C TRP A 279 12.56 4.18 26.80
N GLU A 280 12.37 4.29 25.48
CA GLU A 280 12.71 5.49 24.71
C GLU A 280 11.91 6.73 25.17
N LEU A 281 10.61 6.55 25.49
CA LEU A 281 9.76 7.62 26.04
C LEU A 281 10.23 8.06 27.43
N ASP A 282 10.47 7.11 28.32
CA ASP A 282 10.96 7.40 29.68
C ASP A 282 12.30 8.16 29.64
N ARG A 283 13.18 7.75 28.72
CA ARG A 283 14.47 8.41 28.51
C ARG A 283 14.34 9.80 27.90
N TYR A 284 13.38 10.00 27.01
CA TYR A 284 13.08 11.31 26.43
C TYR A 284 12.56 12.28 27.50
N GLU A 285 11.66 11.82 28.37
CA GLU A 285 11.16 12.60 29.51
C GLU A 285 12.27 12.91 30.52
N ALA A 286 13.12 11.93 30.87
CA ALA A 286 14.24 12.10 31.79
C ALA A 286 15.30 13.12 31.28
N ASN A 287 15.46 13.22 29.94
CA ASN A 287 16.40 14.14 29.31
C ASN A 287 15.78 15.49 28.90
N ASN A 288 14.58 15.84 29.42
CA ASN A 288 13.87 17.08 29.08
C ASN A 288 13.76 17.33 27.55
N GLY A 289 13.61 16.28 26.76
CA GLY A 289 13.45 16.37 25.31
C GLY A 289 14.77 16.51 24.52
N ALA A 290 15.92 16.48 25.17
CA ALA A 290 17.20 16.48 24.46
C ALA A 290 17.47 15.10 23.83
N THR A 291 17.37 15.01 22.51
CA THR A 291 17.82 13.84 21.75
C THR A 291 19.33 13.93 21.57
N SER A 292 20.07 13.02 22.21
CA SER A 292 21.52 12.83 21.97
C SER A 292 21.74 11.99 20.72
#